data_7d94bff374052af3c90dd543c8e9766c
#
_entry.id   7d94bff374052af3c90dd543c8e9766c
#
_cell.length_a   1.000
_cell.length_b   1.000
_cell.length_c   1.000
_cell.angle_alpha   90.00
_cell.angle_beta   90.00
_cell.angle_gamma   90.00
#
_symmetry.space_group_name_H-M   'P 1'
#
loop_
_entity.id
_entity.type
_entity.pdbx_description
1 polymer ?
#
loop_
_entity_poly.entity_id
_entity_poly.type
_entity_poly.pdbx_seq_one_letter_code
_entity_poly.pdbx_strand_id
1 'polypeptide(L)'
;IRKMHKRVLYENYLNFNTENNSVNLIFPIDLFFSDSELSTIKEIKNSLNKFGFKYVLKEKMLSVLAIPSNCDESKIREYFEDFIQSKINNTSLETDFKIEIAKKLCKRNAYKPKRKLSSSEIEALYVSFHKCKNQKFCPSGARIWESLTTELISKIIKP
;
A
#
# COMPACT_ATOMS: atom_id res chain seq x y z
N ILE A 1 15.00 4.67 5.24
CA ILE A 1 13.68 5.12 5.72
C ILE A 1 12.57 4.69 4.77
N ARG A 2 12.57 5.07 3.46
CA ARG A 2 11.48 4.73 2.53
C ARG A 2 11.22 3.21 2.39
N LYS A 3 12.27 2.39 2.35
CA LYS A 3 12.14 0.92 2.28
C LYS A 3 11.53 0.34 3.55
N MET A 4 11.89 0.88 4.73
CA MET A 4 11.29 0.54 6.02
C MET A 4 9.80 0.89 6.03
N HIS A 5 9.44 2.12 5.63
CA HIS A 5 8.04 2.54 5.58
C HIS A 5 7.20 1.68 4.63
N LYS A 6 7.76 1.30 3.45
CA LYS A 6 7.08 0.35 2.56
C LYS A 6 6.80 -0.99 3.25
N ARG A 7 7.73 -1.51 4.05
CA ARG A 7 7.54 -2.77 4.77
C ARG A 7 6.44 -2.64 5.83
N VAL A 8 6.47 -1.59 6.62
CA VAL A 8 5.44 -1.31 7.64
C VAL A 8 4.06 -1.21 7.00
N LEU A 9 3.91 -0.39 5.96
CA LEU A 9 2.64 -0.24 5.25
C LEU A 9 2.15 -1.56 4.65
N TYR A 10 3.05 -2.33 4.04
CA TYR A 10 2.69 -3.61 3.41
C TYR A 10 2.15 -4.61 4.44
N GLU A 11 2.82 -4.77 5.58
CA GLU A 11 2.36 -5.70 6.61
C GLU A 11 1.07 -5.20 7.27
N ASN A 12 0.92 -3.88 7.44
CA ASN A 12 -0.33 -3.30 7.88
C ASN A 12 -1.48 -3.63 6.91
N TYR A 13 -1.29 -3.47 5.60
CA TYR A 13 -2.32 -3.81 4.61
C TYR A 13 -2.66 -5.30 4.58
N LEU A 14 -1.69 -6.19 4.78
CA LEU A 14 -1.97 -7.63 4.85
C LEU A 14 -2.74 -8.05 6.10
N ASN A 15 -2.49 -7.36 7.23
CA ASN A 15 -3.12 -7.63 8.53
C ASN A 15 -4.37 -6.76 8.78
N PHE A 16 -4.86 -6.06 7.77
CA PHE A 16 -5.93 -5.08 7.88
C PHE A 16 -7.24 -5.73 8.33
N ASN A 17 -7.74 -5.33 9.49
CA ASN A 17 -9.11 -5.53 9.91
C ASN A 17 -9.89 -4.26 9.57
N THR A 18 -10.88 -4.37 8.70
CA THR A 18 -11.60 -3.29 8.03
C THR A 18 -12.29 -2.29 8.97
N GLU A 19 -12.64 -2.73 10.17
CA GLU A 19 -13.51 -1.94 11.05
C GLU A 19 -12.84 -0.71 11.67
N ASN A 20 -11.49 -0.70 11.80
CA ASN A 20 -10.80 0.34 12.57
C ASN A 20 -9.88 1.26 11.74
N ASN A 21 -9.77 1.09 10.42
CA ASN A 21 -8.74 1.78 9.64
C ASN A 21 -9.25 2.48 8.37
N SER A 22 -10.56 2.61 8.18
CA SER A 22 -11.17 3.42 7.12
C SER A 22 -11.50 4.82 7.62
N VAL A 23 -11.26 5.82 6.78
CA VAL A 23 -11.70 7.20 7.00
C VAL A 23 -12.80 7.51 5.99
N ASN A 24 -13.95 7.94 6.47
CA ASN A 24 -15.01 8.42 5.61
C ASN A 24 -14.61 9.76 4.99
N LEU A 25 -14.85 9.90 3.70
CA LEU A 25 -14.66 11.16 3.00
C LEU A 25 -15.77 12.14 3.40
N ILE A 26 -15.45 13.42 3.55
CA ILE A 26 -16.41 14.47 3.83
C ILE A 26 -17.44 14.59 2.70
N PHE A 27 -16.94 14.52 1.46
CA PHE A 27 -17.75 14.44 0.25
C PHE A 27 -17.38 13.19 -0.54
N PRO A 28 -18.35 12.44 -1.08
CA PRO A 28 -18.05 11.34 -2.00
C PRO A 28 -17.25 11.84 -3.20
N ILE A 29 -16.26 11.05 -3.62
CA ILE A 29 -15.50 11.34 -4.83
C ILE A 29 -16.02 10.46 -5.96
N ASP A 30 -16.55 11.13 -6.98
CA ASP A 30 -17.14 10.48 -8.14
C ASP A 30 -16.07 10.30 -9.24
N LEU A 31 -15.90 9.05 -9.66
CA LEU A 31 -14.96 8.66 -10.71
C LEU A 31 -15.71 8.01 -11.87
N PHE A 32 -15.35 8.40 -13.08
CA PHE A 32 -15.91 7.85 -14.30
C PHE A 32 -14.92 6.85 -14.90
N PHE A 33 -15.41 5.65 -15.17
CA PHE A 33 -14.71 4.54 -15.79
C PHE A 33 -15.56 3.95 -16.92
N SER A 34 -14.96 3.23 -17.84
CA SER A 34 -15.67 2.46 -18.87
C SER A 34 -16.48 1.31 -18.26
N ASP A 35 -17.44 0.79 -19.00
CA ASP A 35 -18.29 -0.32 -18.53
C ASP A 35 -17.46 -1.58 -18.20
N SER A 36 -16.39 -1.85 -18.95
CA SER A 36 -15.46 -2.96 -18.68
C SER A 36 -14.68 -2.76 -17.38
N GLU A 37 -14.22 -1.53 -17.10
CA GLU A 37 -13.52 -1.20 -15.86
C GLU A 37 -14.46 -1.28 -14.66
N LEU A 38 -15.70 -0.77 -14.78
CA LEU A 38 -16.72 -0.88 -13.72
C LEU A 38 -17.09 -2.33 -13.42
N SER A 39 -17.16 -3.19 -14.45
CA SER A 39 -17.36 -4.63 -14.28
C SER A 39 -16.22 -5.24 -13.48
N THR A 40 -14.97 -4.91 -13.83
CA THR A 40 -13.77 -5.37 -13.09
C THR A 40 -13.80 -4.90 -11.64
N ILE A 41 -14.15 -3.63 -11.38
CA ILE A 41 -14.27 -3.08 -10.03
C ILE A 41 -15.36 -3.80 -9.22
N LYS A 42 -16.47 -4.18 -9.87
CA LYS A 42 -17.54 -4.95 -9.25
C LYS A 42 -17.06 -6.33 -8.78
N GLU A 43 -16.28 -7.03 -9.60
CA GLU A 43 -15.70 -8.34 -9.25
C GLU A 43 -14.79 -8.27 -8.03
N ILE A 44 -13.97 -7.23 -7.93
CA ILE A 44 -12.99 -7.08 -6.85
C ILE A 44 -13.51 -6.35 -5.61
N LYS A 45 -14.82 -6.04 -5.57
CA LYS A 45 -15.45 -5.26 -4.50
C LYS A 45 -15.16 -5.82 -3.11
N ASN A 46 -15.35 -7.13 -2.93
CA ASN A 46 -15.12 -7.77 -1.62
C ASN A 46 -13.67 -7.65 -1.16
N SER A 47 -12.73 -7.79 -2.08
CA SER A 47 -11.31 -7.62 -1.77
C SER A 47 -10.99 -6.18 -1.39
N LEU A 48 -11.49 -5.18 -2.12
CA LEU A 48 -11.26 -3.76 -1.82
C LEU A 48 -11.91 -3.34 -0.50
N ASN A 49 -13.10 -3.87 -0.18
CA ASN A 49 -13.73 -3.64 1.11
C ASN A 49 -12.83 -4.11 2.28
N LYS A 50 -12.16 -5.26 2.13
CA LYS A 50 -11.20 -5.77 3.12
C LYS A 50 -10.00 -4.84 3.32
N PHE A 51 -9.65 -4.00 2.34
CA PHE A 51 -8.63 -2.96 2.46
C PHE A 51 -9.16 -1.64 3.01
N GLY A 52 -10.45 -1.51 3.26
CA GLY A 52 -11.07 -0.31 3.82
C GLY A 52 -11.56 0.70 2.78
N PHE A 53 -11.59 0.34 1.50
CA PHE A 53 -12.26 1.14 0.48
C PHE A 53 -13.76 0.87 0.52
N LYS A 54 -14.58 1.92 0.73
CA LYS A 54 -16.04 1.84 0.63
C LYS A 54 -16.50 2.67 -0.55
N TYR A 55 -17.32 2.09 -1.40
CA TYR A 55 -17.83 2.78 -2.59
C TYR A 55 -19.16 2.20 -3.08
N VAL A 56 -19.87 3.00 -3.85
CA VAL A 56 -21.11 2.62 -4.52
C VAL A 56 -20.88 2.69 -6.03
N LEU A 57 -21.31 1.66 -6.75
CA LEU A 57 -21.35 1.66 -8.20
C LEU A 57 -22.73 2.14 -8.66
N LYS A 58 -22.76 3.17 -9.49
CA LYS A 58 -23.90 3.65 -10.26
C LYS A 58 -23.69 3.30 -11.73
N GLU A 59 -24.70 3.51 -12.60
CA GLU A 59 -24.68 3.04 -13.99
C GLU A 59 -23.38 3.32 -14.78
N LYS A 60 -22.79 4.50 -14.61
CA LYS A 60 -21.52 4.88 -15.30
C LYS A 60 -20.49 5.53 -14.37
N MET A 61 -20.65 5.35 -13.06
CA MET A 61 -19.90 6.12 -12.08
C MET A 61 -19.61 5.30 -10.84
N LEU A 62 -18.41 5.47 -10.31
CA LEU A 62 -17.97 4.96 -9.02
C LEU A 62 -17.94 6.11 -8.01
N SER A 63 -18.78 6.07 -6.98
CA SER A 63 -18.78 7.03 -5.88
C SER A 63 -18.02 6.46 -4.69
N VAL A 64 -16.83 6.99 -4.40
CA VAL A 64 -15.99 6.55 -3.26
C VAL A 64 -16.43 7.29 -2.00
N LEU A 65 -16.73 6.54 -0.94
CA LEU A 65 -17.27 7.04 0.34
C LEU A 65 -16.22 6.99 1.46
N ALA A 66 -15.32 6.01 1.44
CA ALA A 66 -14.26 5.87 2.43
C ALA A 66 -13.01 5.24 1.82
N ILE A 67 -11.87 5.59 2.39
CA ILE A 67 -10.55 5.06 2.02
C ILE A 67 -9.77 4.64 3.26
N PRO A 68 -8.76 3.77 3.15
CA PRO A 68 -7.84 3.49 4.24
C PRO A 68 -7.18 4.76 4.77
N SER A 69 -7.02 4.88 6.10
CA SER A 69 -6.49 6.08 6.78
C SER A 69 -5.09 6.52 6.33
N ASN A 70 -4.31 5.61 5.77
CA ASN A 70 -2.97 5.88 5.24
C ASN A 70 -2.94 6.12 3.72
N CYS A 71 -4.11 6.24 3.08
CA CYS A 71 -4.24 6.60 1.67
C CYS A 71 -4.44 8.12 1.51
N ASP A 72 -3.97 8.62 0.39
CA ASP A 72 -4.07 10.03 0.00
C ASP A 72 -5.31 10.22 -0.88
N GLU A 73 -6.22 11.07 -0.42
CA GLU A 73 -7.48 11.37 -1.11
C GLU A 73 -7.27 11.87 -2.55
N SER A 74 -6.22 12.65 -2.78
CA SER A 74 -5.87 13.16 -4.11
C SER A 74 -5.50 12.09 -5.14
N LYS A 75 -5.23 10.84 -4.69
CA LYS A 75 -4.79 9.73 -5.54
C LYS A 75 -5.82 8.62 -5.70
N ILE A 76 -7.06 8.88 -5.31
CA ILE A 76 -8.11 7.84 -5.34
C ILE A 76 -8.26 7.24 -6.74
N ARG A 77 -8.29 8.05 -7.81
CA ARG A 77 -8.35 7.55 -9.19
C ARG A 77 -7.20 6.60 -9.50
N GLU A 78 -5.97 6.98 -9.16
CA GLU A 78 -4.78 6.18 -9.41
C GLU A 78 -4.80 4.83 -8.66
N TYR A 79 -5.40 4.78 -7.46
CA TYR A 79 -5.58 3.50 -6.77
C TYR A 79 -6.50 2.56 -7.53
N PHE A 80 -7.65 3.05 -8.00
CA PHE A 80 -8.59 2.22 -8.76
C PHE A 80 -8.02 1.77 -10.10
N GLU A 81 -7.30 2.63 -10.82
CA GLU A 81 -6.57 2.26 -12.04
C GLU A 81 -5.54 1.13 -11.77
N ASP A 82 -4.77 1.25 -10.68
CA ASP A 82 -3.84 0.19 -10.25
C ASP A 82 -4.54 -1.12 -9.90
N PHE A 83 -5.73 -1.07 -9.29
CA PHE A 83 -6.50 -2.27 -8.94
C PHE A 83 -7.05 -2.96 -10.17
N ILE A 84 -7.62 -2.22 -11.10
CA ILE A 84 -8.09 -2.71 -12.39
C ILE A 84 -6.94 -3.41 -13.13
N GLN A 85 -5.81 -2.72 -13.26
CA GLN A 85 -4.62 -3.27 -13.93
C GLN A 85 -4.10 -4.54 -13.24
N SER A 86 -4.16 -4.61 -11.90
CA SER A 86 -3.77 -5.80 -11.15
C SER A 86 -4.67 -6.98 -11.44
N LYS A 87 -5.98 -6.74 -11.56
CA LYS A 87 -6.95 -7.80 -11.86
C LYS A 87 -6.81 -8.32 -13.28
N ILE A 88 -6.60 -7.42 -14.25
CA ILE A 88 -6.38 -7.79 -15.65
C ILE A 88 -5.11 -8.64 -15.82
N ASN A 89 -4.02 -8.26 -15.13
CA ASN A 89 -2.74 -8.97 -15.24
C ASN A 89 -2.70 -10.28 -14.45
N ASN A 90 -3.55 -10.46 -13.43
CA ASN A 90 -3.59 -11.62 -12.54
C ASN A 90 -4.93 -12.33 -12.65
N THR A 91 -4.98 -13.41 -13.41
CA THR A 91 -6.11 -14.37 -13.43
C THR A 91 -6.04 -15.37 -12.26
N SER A 92 -5.06 -15.25 -11.38
CA SER A 92 -4.76 -16.18 -10.28
C SER A 92 -5.54 -15.89 -9.00
N LEU A 93 -5.40 -16.78 -8.02
CA LEU A 93 -6.11 -16.85 -6.75
C LEU A 93 -6.30 -15.51 -6.01
N GLU A 94 -7.39 -15.38 -5.28
CA GLU A 94 -7.76 -14.18 -4.48
C GLU A 94 -6.65 -13.72 -3.53
N THR A 95 -5.84 -14.66 -3.04
CA THR A 95 -4.70 -14.40 -2.16
C THR A 95 -3.60 -13.61 -2.86
N ASP A 96 -3.30 -13.92 -4.13
CA ASP A 96 -2.27 -13.24 -4.92
C ASP A 96 -2.71 -11.82 -5.25
N PHE A 97 -3.99 -11.63 -5.52
CA PHE A 97 -4.57 -10.30 -5.74
C PHE A 97 -4.45 -9.40 -4.48
N LYS A 98 -4.70 -9.94 -3.28
CA LYS A 98 -4.51 -9.22 -2.02
C LYS A 98 -3.05 -8.77 -1.84
N ILE A 99 -2.10 -9.64 -2.13
CA ILE A 99 -0.67 -9.34 -2.06
C ILE A 99 -0.29 -8.23 -3.04
N GLU A 100 -0.78 -8.29 -4.28
CA GLU A 100 -0.48 -7.28 -5.31
C GLU A 100 -1.09 -5.91 -4.96
N ILE A 101 -2.32 -5.85 -4.47
CA ILE A 101 -2.91 -4.59 -3.97
C ILE A 101 -2.06 -4.01 -2.85
N ALA A 102 -1.69 -4.82 -1.85
CA ALA A 102 -0.85 -4.36 -0.74
C ALA A 102 0.50 -3.81 -1.22
N LYS A 103 1.15 -4.44 -2.21
CA LYS A 103 2.38 -3.96 -2.83
C LYS A 103 2.18 -2.61 -3.54
N LYS A 104 1.10 -2.43 -4.28
CA LYS A 104 0.80 -1.18 -4.99
C LYS A 104 0.50 -0.05 -4.01
N LEU A 105 -0.34 -0.29 -3.02
CA LEU A 105 -0.68 0.68 -1.99
C LEU A 105 0.56 1.13 -1.19
N CYS A 106 1.40 0.20 -0.72
CA CYS A 106 2.61 0.57 0.02
C CYS A 106 3.63 1.32 -0.84
N LYS A 107 3.70 1.04 -2.16
CA LYS A 107 4.57 1.77 -3.09
C LYS A 107 4.13 3.22 -3.26
N ARG A 108 2.81 3.47 -3.38
CA ARG A 108 2.25 4.82 -3.56
C ARG A 108 2.28 5.65 -2.28
N ASN A 109 1.99 5.04 -1.13
CA ASN A 109 1.83 5.74 0.14
C ASN A 109 3.12 5.83 0.97
N ALA A 110 4.20 5.17 0.54
CA ALA A 110 5.50 5.30 1.20
C ALA A 110 6.05 6.72 1.10
N TYR A 111 6.75 7.17 2.14
CA TYR A 111 7.40 8.48 2.19
C TYR A 111 8.16 8.78 0.90
N LYS A 112 7.97 10.00 0.38
CA LYS A 112 8.70 10.47 -0.82
C LYS A 112 10.20 10.61 -0.48
N PRO A 113 11.12 10.35 -1.45
CA PRO A 113 12.57 10.30 -1.18
C PRO A 113 13.15 11.55 -0.56
N LYS A 114 12.59 12.73 -0.88
CA LYS A 114 13.09 14.06 -0.42
C LYS A 114 12.33 14.61 0.78
N ARG A 115 11.35 13.88 1.33
CA ARG A 115 10.61 14.34 2.51
C ARG A 115 11.53 14.30 3.73
N LYS A 116 11.68 15.44 4.39
CA LYS A 116 12.28 15.51 5.72
C LYS A 116 11.25 15.02 6.74
N LEU A 117 11.66 14.12 7.61
CA LEU A 117 10.86 13.60 8.72
C LEU A 117 11.30 14.27 10.02
N SER A 118 10.36 14.51 10.91
CA SER A 118 10.65 14.91 12.28
C SER A 118 11.24 13.73 13.07
N SER A 119 11.89 14.02 14.20
CA SER A 119 12.42 12.98 15.10
C SER A 119 11.32 12.02 15.58
N SER A 120 10.13 12.56 15.90
CA SER A 120 8.99 11.76 16.33
C SER A 120 8.46 10.84 15.24
N GLU A 121 8.42 11.29 13.96
CA GLU A 121 8.02 10.45 12.82
C GLU A 121 9.03 9.32 12.58
N ILE A 122 10.33 9.59 12.75
CA ILE A 122 11.39 8.58 12.61
C ILE A 122 11.26 7.53 13.72
N GLU A 123 11.06 7.96 14.95
CA GLU A 123 10.88 7.06 16.10
C GLU A 123 9.64 6.18 15.95
N ALA A 124 8.49 6.76 15.59
CA ALA A 124 7.26 6.02 15.33
C ALA A 124 7.42 4.99 14.20
N LEU A 125 8.14 5.37 13.13
CA LEU A 125 8.45 4.44 12.04
C LEU A 125 9.36 3.30 12.52
N TYR A 126 10.38 3.62 13.32
CA TYR A 126 11.31 2.63 13.87
C TYR A 126 10.58 1.60 14.75
N VAL A 127 9.76 2.07 15.69
CA VAL A 127 8.93 1.21 16.56
C VAL A 127 8.01 0.30 15.72
N SER A 128 7.35 0.87 14.71
CA SER A 128 6.46 0.10 13.82
C SER A 128 7.22 -0.92 12.98
N PHE A 129 8.42 -0.56 12.52
CA PHE A 129 9.27 -1.46 11.72
C PHE A 129 9.76 -2.67 12.52
N HIS A 130 10.09 -2.49 13.81
CA HIS A 130 10.51 -3.61 14.68
C HIS A 130 9.40 -4.62 14.95
N LYS A 131 8.14 -4.24 14.75
CA LYS A 131 6.98 -5.15 14.82
C LYS A 131 6.76 -5.96 13.53
N CYS A 132 7.44 -5.60 12.44
CA CYS A 132 7.31 -6.32 11.17
C CYS A 132 7.92 -7.71 11.25
N LYS A 133 7.24 -8.68 10.62
CA LYS A 133 7.71 -10.08 10.51
C LYS A 133 9.00 -10.20 9.69
N ASN A 134 9.12 -9.39 8.64
CA ASN A 134 10.29 -9.36 7.78
C ASN A 134 10.95 -7.99 7.83
N GLN A 135 12.08 -7.90 8.51
CA GLN A 135 12.83 -6.65 8.65
C GLN A 135 13.98 -6.52 7.63
N LYS A 136 14.37 -7.59 6.95
CA LYS A 136 15.52 -7.57 6.02
C LYS A 136 15.18 -7.03 4.64
N PHE A 137 13.98 -7.33 4.12
CA PHE A 137 13.60 -7.00 2.74
C PHE A 137 12.31 -6.19 2.68
N CYS A 138 12.27 -5.20 1.80
CA CYS A 138 11.03 -4.50 1.49
C CYS A 138 10.12 -5.36 0.56
N PRO A 139 8.84 -5.03 0.37
CA PRO A 139 7.92 -5.83 -0.43
C PRO A 139 8.32 -6.05 -1.89
N SER A 140 9.23 -5.22 -2.42
CA SER A 140 9.80 -5.36 -3.77
C SER A 140 11.11 -6.14 -3.81
N GLY A 141 11.49 -6.85 -2.73
CA GLY A 141 12.71 -7.66 -2.67
C GLY A 141 13.99 -6.88 -2.35
N ALA A 142 13.97 -5.55 -2.36
CA ALA A 142 15.17 -4.77 -2.06
C ALA A 142 15.53 -4.80 -0.57
N ARG A 143 16.80 -5.03 -0.27
CA ARG A 143 17.32 -5.05 1.11
C ARG A 143 17.11 -3.71 1.81
N ILE A 144 16.63 -3.73 3.05
CA ILE A 144 16.34 -2.54 3.86
C ILE A 144 17.57 -2.08 4.61
N TRP A 145 18.24 -3.00 5.29
CA TRP A 145 19.46 -2.78 6.04
C TRP A 145 20.35 -4.02 6.01
N GLU A 146 21.61 -3.84 6.38
CA GLU A 146 22.58 -4.91 6.54
C GLU A 146 23.51 -4.59 7.71
N SER A 147 23.94 -5.62 8.45
CA SER A 147 24.96 -5.47 9.47
C SER A 147 26.34 -5.42 8.83
N LEU A 148 27.12 -4.40 9.15
CA LEU A 148 28.52 -4.33 8.80
C LEU A 148 29.32 -5.04 9.89
N THR A 149 29.88 -6.21 9.57
CA THR A 149 30.83 -6.88 10.47
C THR A 149 32.21 -6.26 10.31
N THR A 150 33.05 -6.36 11.35
CA THR A 150 34.46 -5.90 11.32
C THR A 150 35.24 -6.53 10.17
N GLU A 151 34.95 -7.79 9.83
CA GLU A 151 35.53 -8.49 8.70
C GLU A 151 35.17 -7.87 7.34
N LEU A 152 33.90 -7.45 7.21
CA LEU A 152 33.42 -6.80 5.99
C LEU A 152 34.01 -5.40 5.84
N ILE A 153 34.13 -4.66 6.95
CA ILE A 153 34.81 -3.37 7.00
C ILE A 153 36.29 -3.50 6.62
N SER A 154 36.98 -4.49 7.19
CA SER A 154 38.40 -4.72 6.87
C SER A 154 38.64 -5.12 5.42
N LYS A 155 37.71 -5.82 4.76
CA LYS A 155 37.76 -6.12 3.32
C LYS A 155 37.57 -4.91 2.42
N ILE A 156 36.77 -3.92 2.87
CA ILE A 156 36.48 -2.69 2.12
C ILE A 156 37.66 -1.69 2.26
N ILE A 157 38.31 -1.66 3.43
CA ILE A 157 39.35 -0.67 3.76
C ILE A 157 40.77 -1.18 3.35
N LYS A 158 40.97 -2.49 3.18
CA LYS A 158 42.27 -2.99 2.68
C LYS A 158 42.40 -2.67 1.20
N PRO A 159 43.49 -1.98 0.81
CA PRO A 159 43.82 -1.71 -0.59
C PRO A 159 44.10 -3.00 -1.35
#